data_3730b5cc2263fe1e2b7823222cdc7ad9
#
_entry.id   3730b5cc2263fe1e2b7823222cdc7ad9
#
_cell.length_a   1.000
_cell.length_b   1.000
_cell.length_c   1.000
_cell.angle_alpha   90.00
_cell.angle_beta   90.00
_cell.angle_gamma   90.00
#
_symmetry.space_group_name_H-M   'P 1'
#
loop_
_entity.id
_entity.type
_entity.pdbx_description
1 polymer ?
#
loop_
_entity_poly.entity_id
_entity_poly.type
_entity_poly.pdbx_seq_one_letter_code
_entity_poly.pdbx_strand_id
1 'polypeptide(L)'
;MSTLEAPLIASQPGILRFPNQMLELFIKRKFLGPEECAALMERIDAGRRPSTIADDMGYEAFRTSETCDLNGNDPFIAAINARLSAYAGIDERYGEPLQGQRYAVGQEFKAHTDFFEPQGRDYETYCARSGNRTWTLMIYLNEPGAGGATRFTQVGKMIQPETGKLLAWNNRLSDGGTNAATMHHGMKVRSGTKYIITRWYREQVWVG
;
A
#
# COMPACT_ATOMS: atom_id res chain seq x y z
N MET A 1 17.62 8.76 8.99
CA MET A 1 16.37 9.07 9.73
C MET A 1 15.64 7.77 9.96
N SER A 2 15.04 7.58 11.11
CA SER A 2 14.27 6.37 11.42
C SER A 2 13.03 6.28 10.52
N THR A 3 12.73 5.12 9.93
CA THR A 3 11.49 4.87 9.18
C THR A 3 10.25 4.80 10.07
N LEU A 4 10.43 4.90 11.39
CA LEU A 4 9.33 4.94 12.36
C LEU A 4 8.55 6.25 12.31
N GLU A 5 9.18 7.32 11.82
CA GLU A 5 8.55 8.63 11.65
C GLU A 5 8.54 8.98 10.15
N ALA A 6 7.41 9.46 9.66
CA ALA A 6 7.31 10.11 8.35
C ALA A 6 7.00 11.60 8.55
N PRO A 7 7.96 12.38 9.07
CA PRO A 7 7.73 13.74 9.54
C PRO A 7 7.24 14.68 8.43
N LEU A 8 7.58 14.37 7.17
CA LEU A 8 7.21 15.23 6.05
C LEU A 8 5.77 15.03 5.57
N ILE A 9 5.17 13.84 5.73
CA ILE A 9 3.78 13.61 5.27
C ILE A 9 2.81 14.60 5.91
N ALA A 10 2.88 14.78 7.21
CA ALA A 10 1.95 15.63 7.95
C ALA A 10 2.03 17.11 7.55
N SER A 11 3.17 17.57 7.05
CA SER A 11 3.40 18.95 6.63
C SER A 11 3.15 19.21 5.15
N GLN A 12 2.82 18.19 4.37
CA GLN A 12 2.64 18.33 2.93
C GLN A 12 1.39 19.16 2.57
N PRO A 13 1.46 20.05 1.59
CA PRO A 13 0.32 20.88 1.21
C PRO A 13 -0.85 20.04 0.72
N GLY A 14 -2.04 20.33 1.23
CA GLY A 14 -3.30 19.66 0.86
C GLY A 14 -3.40 18.21 1.31
N ILE A 15 -2.62 17.82 2.33
CA ILE A 15 -2.77 16.54 3.02
C ILE A 15 -3.94 16.63 4.00
N LEU A 16 -4.73 15.56 4.06
CA LEU A 16 -5.80 15.39 5.05
C LEU A 16 -5.38 14.30 6.02
N ARG A 17 -5.24 14.62 7.29
CA ARG A 17 -5.06 13.62 8.35
C ARG A 17 -6.43 13.12 8.80
N PHE A 18 -6.62 11.80 8.84
CA PHE A 18 -7.82 11.23 9.45
C PHE A 18 -7.80 11.46 10.96
N PRO A 19 -8.85 12.11 11.54
CA PRO A 19 -8.85 12.47 12.95
C PRO A 19 -9.16 11.26 13.83
N ASN A 20 -8.16 10.39 14.03
CA ASN A 20 -8.27 9.20 14.85
C ASN A 20 -6.96 9.01 15.64
N GLN A 21 -7.07 8.61 16.92
CA GLN A 21 -5.90 8.41 17.79
C GLN A 21 -5.28 7.01 17.63
N MET A 22 -6.05 6.03 17.15
CA MET A 22 -5.59 4.65 16.99
C MET A 22 -4.89 4.44 15.64
N LEU A 23 -5.24 5.23 14.61
CA LEU A 23 -4.76 5.07 13.24
C LEU A 23 -4.18 6.38 12.71
N GLU A 24 -2.88 6.42 12.50
CA GLU A 24 -2.23 7.48 11.77
C GLU A 24 -2.38 7.24 10.27
N LEU A 25 -3.34 7.95 9.67
CA LEU A 25 -3.71 7.81 8.25
C LEU A 25 -3.78 9.19 7.60
N PHE A 26 -3.11 9.32 6.48
CA PHE A 26 -3.08 10.51 5.65
C PHE A 26 -3.65 10.24 4.26
N ILE A 27 -4.33 11.25 3.71
CA ILE A 27 -5.00 11.17 2.40
C ILE A 27 -4.57 12.39 1.57
N LYS A 28 -4.03 12.16 0.39
CA LYS A 28 -3.72 13.20 -0.59
C LYS A 28 -4.45 12.93 -1.89
N ARG A 29 -5.35 13.83 -2.26
CA ARG A 29 -6.02 13.75 -3.57
C ARG A 29 -5.09 14.24 -4.67
N LYS A 30 -5.23 13.67 -5.87
CA LYS A 30 -4.47 14.07 -7.06
C LYS A 30 -2.94 14.08 -6.84
N PHE A 31 -2.44 13.05 -6.15
CA PHE A 31 -0.98 12.86 -5.99
C PHE A 31 -0.31 12.46 -7.29
N LEU A 32 -0.99 11.62 -8.08
CA LEU A 32 -0.64 11.31 -9.48
C LEU A 32 -1.64 11.94 -10.44
N GLY A 33 -1.14 12.36 -11.59
CA GLY A 33 -1.99 12.79 -12.70
C GLY A 33 -2.65 11.61 -13.43
N PRO A 34 -3.74 11.88 -14.19
CA PRO A 34 -4.42 10.83 -14.96
C PRO A 34 -3.50 10.08 -15.94
N GLU A 35 -2.59 10.79 -16.60
CA GLU A 35 -1.64 10.20 -17.54
C GLU A 35 -0.64 9.26 -16.87
N GLU A 36 -0.14 9.63 -15.68
CA GLU A 36 0.73 8.77 -14.88
C GLU A 36 -0.01 7.51 -14.41
N CYS A 37 -1.26 7.67 -14.00
CA CYS A 37 -2.12 6.55 -13.61
C CYS A 37 -2.35 5.60 -14.80
N ALA A 38 -2.62 6.12 -16.00
CA ALA A 38 -2.79 5.31 -17.20
C ALA A 38 -1.52 4.53 -17.55
N ALA A 39 -0.36 5.19 -17.54
CA ALA A 39 0.92 4.56 -17.82
C ALA A 39 1.29 3.46 -16.81
N LEU A 40 0.88 3.61 -15.54
CA LEU A 40 1.04 2.55 -14.53
C LEU A 40 0.10 1.38 -14.78
N MET A 41 -1.16 1.62 -15.15
CA MET A 41 -2.12 0.56 -15.46
C MET A 41 -1.67 -0.29 -16.64
N GLU A 42 -1.13 0.32 -17.70
CA GLU A 42 -0.55 -0.40 -18.85
C GLU A 42 0.59 -1.34 -18.43
N ARG A 43 1.50 -0.87 -17.56
CA ARG A 43 2.61 -1.68 -17.05
C ARG A 43 2.11 -2.84 -16.16
N ILE A 44 1.08 -2.59 -15.36
CA ILE A 44 0.46 -3.63 -14.54
C ILE A 44 -0.15 -4.70 -15.45
N ASP A 45 -0.89 -4.30 -16.47
CA ASP A 45 -1.52 -5.24 -17.41
C ASP A 45 -0.50 -6.06 -18.20
N ALA A 46 0.64 -5.47 -18.55
CA ALA A 46 1.71 -6.15 -19.25
C ALA A 46 2.44 -7.21 -18.40
N GLY A 47 2.55 -7.00 -17.09
CA GLY A 47 3.37 -7.85 -16.20
C GLY A 47 2.61 -8.57 -15.09
N ARG A 48 1.28 -8.56 -15.11
CA ARG A 48 0.47 -9.14 -14.02
C ARG A 48 0.51 -10.66 -13.98
N ARG A 49 0.44 -11.18 -12.77
CA ARG A 49 0.30 -12.60 -12.44
C ARG A 49 -0.68 -12.76 -11.28
N PRO A 50 -1.28 -13.93 -11.05
CA PRO A 50 -2.08 -14.18 -9.85
C PRO A 50 -1.30 -13.76 -8.59
N SER A 51 -1.97 -13.06 -7.67
CA SER A 51 -1.34 -12.63 -6.43
C SER A 51 -1.05 -13.82 -5.52
N THR A 52 0.09 -13.78 -4.86
CA THR A 52 0.44 -14.67 -3.74
C THR A 52 0.33 -13.91 -2.43
N ILE A 53 0.15 -14.60 -1.32
CA ILE A 53 0.19 -14.08 0.03
C ILE A 53 1.27 -14.81 0.82
N ALA A 54 1.89 -14.12 1.76
CA ALA A 54 2.95 -14.66 2.58
C ALA A 54 2.40 -15.75 3.53
N ASP A 55 1.26 -15.45 4.19
CA ASP A 55 0.57 -16.39 5.06
C ASP A 55 -0.89 -16.53 4.58
N ASP A 56 -1.19 -17.64 3.92
CA ASP A 56 -2.54 -17.90 3.40
C ASP A 56 -3.47 -18.52 4.45
N MET A 57 -2.94 -18.87 5.63
CA MET A 57 -3.69 -19.53 6.70
C MET A 57 -4.60 -20.67 6.21
N GLY A 58 -4.32 -21.23 5.01
CA GLY A 58 -5.13 -22.25 4.37
C GLY A 58 -6.47 -21.77 3.81
N TYR A 59 -6.71 -20.45 3.76
CA TYR A 59 -7.94 -19.90 3.18
C TYR A 59 -7.76 -19.65 1.68
N GLU A 60 -8.26 -20.54 0.86
CA GLU A 60 -8.45 -20.27 -0.57
C GLU A 60 -9.22 -18.97 -0.75
N ALA A 61 -8.83 -18.16 -1.74
CA ALA A 61 -9.46 -16.88 -2.05
C ALA A 61 -9.34 -15.76 -0.97
N PHE A 62 -8.29 -15.77 -0.13
CA PHE A 62 -8.01 -14.67 0.79
C PHE A 62 -7.62 -13.37 0.02
N ARG A 63 -6.82 -13.52 -1.03
CA ARG A 63 -6.44 -12.47 -1.98
C ARG A 63 -6.66 -12.99 -3.40
N THR A 64 -7.62 -12.42 -4.11
CA THR A 64 -8.02 -12.88 -5.45
C THR A 64 -7.55 -11.95 -6.57
N SER A 65 -6.78 -10.91 -6.24
CA SER A 65 -6.22 -9.94 -7.20
C SER A 65 -5.12 -10.55 -8.08
N GLU A 66 -4.70 -9.76 -9.07
CA GLU A 66 -3.46 -9.96 -9.82
C GLU A 66 -2.41 -8.95 -9.36
N THR A 67 -1.14 -9.34 -9.36
CA THR A 67 0.00 -8.52 -8.92
C THR A 67 1.01 -8.38 -10.05
N CYS A 68 1.63 -7.22 -10.14
CA CYS A 68 2.78 -6.93 -10.98
C CYS A 68 3.88 -6.28 -10.12
N ASP A 69 5.06 -6.85 -10.09
CA ASP A 69 6.23 -6.19 -9.52
C ASP A 69 6.80 -5.23 -10.56
N LEU A 70 6.68 -3.94 -10.32
CA LEU A 70 7.07 -2.88 -11.25
C LEU A 70 8.59 -2.73 -11.25
N ASN A 71 9.19 -2.77 -12.45
CA ASN A 71 10.64 -2.72 -12.60
C ASN A 71 11.21 -1.36 -12.14
N GLY A 72 11.93 -1.34 -11.03
CA GLY A 72 12.57 -0.13 -10.50
C GLY A 72 13.64 0.50 -11.42
N ASN A 73 14.16 -0.23 -12.41
CA ASN A 73 15.09 0.28 -13.41
C ASN A 73 14.39 1.03 -14.57
N ASP A 74 13.06 0.93 -14.69
CA ASP A 74 12.29 1.79 -15.59
C ASP A 74 12.36 3.23 -15.06
N PRO A 75 12.87 4.21 -15.85
CA PRO A 75 13.02 5.60 -15.41
C PRO A 75 11.71 6.22 -14.89
N PHE A 76 10.57 5.83 -15.46
CA PHE A 76 9.26 6.30 -15.01
C PHE A 76 8.93 5.75 -13.62
N ILE A 77 9.15 4.45 -13.39
CA ILE A 77 8.93 3.82 -12.08
C ILE A 77 9.92 4.38 -11.04
N ALA A 78 11.18 4.57 -11.41
CA ALA A 78 12.18 5.21 -10.54
C ALA A 78 11.74 6.62 -10.10
N ALA A 79 11.21 7.42 -11.02
CA ALA A 79 10.70 8.76 -10.71
C ALA A 79 9.49 8.71 -9.74
N ILE A 80 8.59 7.76 -9.91
CA ILE A 80 7.46 7.54 -8.97
C ILE A 80 7.98 7.13 -7.58
N ASN A 81 8.95 6.22 -7.50
CA ASN A 81 9.59 5.79 -6.26
C ASN A 81 10.24 6.95 -5.52
N ALA A 82 11.07 7.73 -6.22
CA ALA A 82 11.74 8.90 -5.66
C ALA A 82 10.72 9.93 -5.12
N ARG A 83 9.63 10.19 -5.87
CA ARG A 83 8.58 11.12 -5.44
C ARG A 83 7.82 10.62 -4.20
N LEU A 84 7.49 9.33 -4.11
CA LEU A 84 6.87 8.73 -2.92
C LEU A 84 7.78 8.88 -1.69
N SER A 85 9.07 8.57 -1.85
CA SER A 85 10.06 8.64 -0.78
C SER A 85 10.29 10.07 -0.31
N ALA A 86 10.46 11.01 -1.24
CA ALA A 86 10.59 12.44 -0.92
C ALA A 86 9.34 12.98 -0.23
N TYR A 87 8.14 12.58 -0.67
CA TYR A 87 6.87 13.00 -0.07
C TYR A 87 6.72 12.47 1.35
N ALA A 88 7.11 11.24 1.59
CA ALA A 88 7.08 10.62 2.92
C ALA A 88 8.21 11.14 3.84
N GLY A 89 9.32 11.63 3.27
CA GLY A 89 10.54 11.94 4.03
C GLY A 89 11.28 10.69 4.46
N ILE A 90 11.10 9.58 3.74
CA ILE A 90 11.75 8.30 4.01
C ILE A 90 12.77 8.04 2.90
N ASP A 91 13.99 7.63 3.26
CA ASP A 91 15.01 7.26 2.28
C ASP A 91 14.52 6.09 1.40
N GLU A 92 14.69 6.24 0.08
CA GLU A 92 14.20 5.30 -0.92
C GLU A 92 14.72 3.87 -0.70
N ARG A 93 15.93 3.73 -0.14
CA ARG A 93 16.56 2.43 0.16
C ARG A 93 15.77 1.57 1.16
N TYR A 94 14.89 2.16 1.96
CA TYR A 94 14.01 1.41 2.87
C TYR A 94 12.74 0.89 2.20
N GLY A 95 12.49 1.28 0.95
CA GLY A 95 11.28 0.90 0.21
C GLY A 95 11.41 -0.46 -0.47
N GLU A 96 10.40 -1.32 -0.30
CA GLU A 96 10.22 -2.50 -1.14
C GLU A 96 10.01 -2.10 -2.61
N PRO A 97 10.21 -2.99 -3.59
CA PRO A 97 9.80 -2.74 -4.96
C PRO A 97 8.35 -2.27 -5.06
N LEU A 98 8.09 -1.31 -5.93
CA LEU A 98 6.72 -0.82 -6.16
C LEU A 98 5.87 -1.94 -6.74
N GLN A 99 4.76 -2.24 -6.08
CA GLN A 99 3.86 -3.31 -6.50
C GLN A 99 2.58 -2.73 -7.10
N GLY A 100 2.26 -3.13 -8.32
CA GLY A 100 0.97 -2.90 -8.96
C GLY A 100 -0.02 -4.01 -8.66
N GLN A 101 -1.30 -3.68 -8.54
CA GLN A 101 -2.37 -4.65 -8.28
C GLN A 101 -3.59 -4.33 -9.13
N ARG A 102 -4.18 -5.38 -9.70
CA ARG A 102 -5.41 -5.32 -10.48
C ARG A 102 -6.48 -6.20 -9.86
N TYR A 103 -7.70 -5.67 -9.77
CA TYR A 103 -8.87 -6.38 -9.26
C TYR A 103 -9.99 -6.34 -10.29
N ALA A 104 -10.37 -7.48 -10.83
CA ALA A 104 -11.55 -7.64 -11.67
C ALA A 104 -12.84 -7.69 -10.82
N VAL A 105 -14.00 -7.69 -11.47
CA VAL A 105 -15.29 -7.88 -10.81
C VAL A 105 -15.28 -9.17 -9.99
N GLY A 106 -15.75 -9.08 -8.75
CA GLY A 106 -15.77 -10.18 -7.79
C GLY A 106 -14.49 -10.33 -6.97
N GLN A 107 -13.38 -9.73 -7.38
CA GLN A 107 -12.11 -9.83 -6.67
C GLN A 107 -12.00 -8.85 -5.50
N GLU A 108 -11.28 -9.27 -4.48
CA GLU A 108 -11.04 -8.54 -3.24
C GLU A 108 -9.72 -8.96 -2.59
N PHE A 109 -9.26 -8.21 -1.60
CA PHE A 109 -8.26 -8.65 -0.65
C PHE A 109 -8.86 -8.53 0.75
N LYS A 110 -9.13 -9.65 1.39
CA LYS A 110 -9.78 -9.71 2.70
C LYS A 110 -9.01 -8.92 3.76
N ALA A 111 -9.62 -8.72 4.91
CA ALA A 111 -9.04 -7.92 5.98
C ALA A 111 -7.68 -8.49 6.41
N HIS A 112 -6.65 -7.64 6.37
CA HIS A 112 -5.26 -7.96 6.68
C HIS A 112 -4.54 -6.72 7.21
N THR A 113 -3.38 -6.94 7.79
CA THR A 113 -2.38 -5.91 8.08
C THR A 113 -1.24 -6.02 7.09
N ASP A 114 -0.53 -4.92 6.85
CA ASP A 114 0.67 -4.95 6.00
C ASP A 114 1.93 -5.38 6.75
N PHE A 115 1.96 -5.18 8.06
CA PHE A 115 3.05 -5.68 8.89
C PHE A 115 2.95 -7.21 9.07
N PHE A 116 4.08 -7.84 9.31
CA PHE A 116 4.15 -9.25 9.68
C PHE A 116 4.02 -9.39 11.19
N GLU A 117 3.16 -10.31 11.64
CA GLU A 117 2.99 -10.57 13.07
C GLU A 117 4.30 -11.12 13.66
N PRO A 118 4.84 -10.51 14.73
CA PRO A 118 6.14 -10.91 15.30
C PRO A 118 6.22 -12.38 15.76
N GLN A 119 5.08 -12.99 16.05
CA GLN A 119 4.97 -14.41 16.42
C GLN A 119 4.44 -15.28 15.28
N GLY A 120 4.21 -14.68 14.11
CA GLY A 120 3.74 -15.38 12.91
C GLY A 120 4.84 -16.24 12.28
N ARG A 121 4.43 -17.30 11.58
CA ARG A 121 5.34 -18.24 10.91
C ARG A 121 6.28 -17.57 9.92
N ASP A 122 5.81 -16.52 9.28
CA ASP A 122 6.51 -15.84 8.19
C ASP A 122 7.37 -14.66 8.65
N TYR A 123 7.32 -14.31 9.95
CA TYR A 123 8.04 -13.15 10.46
C TYR A 123 9.54 -13.26 10.21
N GLU A 124 10.16 -14.38 10.55
CA GLU A 124 11.58 -14.58 10.36
C GLU A 124 11.94 -14.56 8.86
N THR A 125 11.15 -15.23 8.04
CA THR A 125 11.36 -15.28 6.58
C THR A 125 11.37 -13.89 5.95
N TYR A 126 10.41 -13.04 6.29
CA TYR A 126 10.20 -11.74 5.65
C TYR A 126 10.82 -10.56 6.40
N CYS A 127 11.16 -10.71 7.67
CA CYS A 127 11.67 -9.61 8.50
C CYS A 127 13.13 -9.72 8.88
N ALA A 128 13.78 -10.92 8.78
CA ALA A 128 15.14 -11.14 9.22
C ALA A 128 16.18 -10.19 8.61
N ARG A 129 16.00 -9.77 7.34
CA ARG A 129 16.96 -8.96 6.60
C ARG A 129 16.68 -7.46 6.64
N SER A 130 15.41 -7.07 6.59
CA SER A 130 15.01 -5.66 6.42
C SER A 130 14.07 -5.16 7.53
N GLY A 131 13.82 -5.98 8.54
CA GLY A 131 12.85 -5.66 9.59
C GLY A 131 11.41 -5.67 9.07
N ASN A 132 10.48 -5.23 9.91
CA ASN A 132 9.06 -5.21 9.58
C ASN A 132 8.68 -3.97 8.74
N ARG A 133 7.45 -3.95 8.19
CA ARG A 133 6.90 -2.81 7.44
C ARG A 133 6.46 -1.71 8.41
N THR A 134 6.96 -0.50 8.18
CA THR A 134 6.69 0.68 9.01
C THR A 134 5.60 1.54 8.40
N TRP A 135 5.71 1.87 7.12
CA TRP A 135 4.77 2.70 6.38
C TRP A 135 4.27 2.01 5.13
N THR A 136 2.99 2.21 4.85
CA THR A 136 2.38 1.85 3.57
C THR A 136 1.91 3.10 2.86
N LEU A 137 2.33 3.25 1.60
CA LEU A 137 1.84 4.25 0.67
C LEU A 137 1.13 3.55 -0.48
N MET A 138 -0.18 3.74 -0.58
CA MET A 138 -1.04 3.14 -1.60
C MET A 138 -1.71 4.23 -2.44
N ILE A 139 -1.72 4.05 -3.77
CA ILE A 139 -2.37 4.99 -4.68
C ILE A 139 -3.42 4.27 -5.51
N TYR A 140 -4.63 4.82 -5.56
CA TYR A 140 -5.64 4.41 -6.53
C TYR A 140 -5.28 4.99 -7.90
N LEU A 141 -5.23 4.14 -8.92
CA LEU A 141 -4.92 4.56 -10.29
C LEU A 141 -6.17 4.91 -11.08
N ASN A 142 -7.33 4.37 -10.67
CA ASN A 142 -8.62 4.63 -11.30
C ASN A 142 -9.78 4.51 -10.30
N GLU A 143 -10.97 4.80 -10.80
CA GLU A 143 -12.23 4.61 -10.12
C GLU A 143 -12.98 3.46 -10.81
N PRO A 144 -13.17 2.30 -10.17
CA PRO A 144 -14.05 1.25 -10.70
C PRO A 144 -15.50 1.75 -10.72
N GLY A 145 -16.34 1.18 -11.57
CA GLY A 145 -17.74 1.58 -11.67
C GLY A 145 -18.54 1.38 -10.37
N ALA A 146 -18.17 0.39 -9.55
CA ALA A 146 -18.74 0.18 -8.23
C ALA A 146 -17.85 -0.73 -7.36
N GLY A 147 -17.86 -0.50 -6.05
CA GLY A 147 -17.07 -1.27 -5.08
C GLY A 147 -15.61 -0.84 -5.01
N GLY A 148 -14.72 -1.72 -4.62
CA GLY A 148 -13.28 -1.51 -4.61
C GLY A 148 -12.73 -0.55 -3.54
N ALA A 149 -13.56 -0.10 -2.58
CA ALA A 149 -13.12 0.76 -1.48
C ALA A 149 -12.06 0.07 -0.60
N THR A 150 -11.27 0.86 0.11
CA THR A 150 -10.41 0.37 1.21
C THR A 150 -11.08 0.70 2.53
N ARG A 151 -11.33 -0.34 3.35
CA ARG A 151 -11.98 -0.19 4.65
C ARG A 151 -11.01 -0.56 5.76
N PHE A 152 -10.67 0.38 6.63
CA PHE A 152 -9.98 0.13 7.89
C PHE A 152 -11.01 -0.35 8.93
N THR A 153 -10.96 -1.63 9.23
CA THR A 153 -12.06 -2.32 9.94
C THR A 153 -12.15 -1.92 11.40
N GLN A 154 -11.01 -1.73 12.07
CA GLN A 154 -10.95 -1.41 13.50
C GLN A 154 -11.46 0.01 13.83
N VAL A 155 -11.34 0.94 12.88
CA VAL A 155 -11.76 2.33 13.06
C VAL A 155 -12.99 2.70 12.21
N GLY A 156 -13.58 1.72 11.51
CA GLY A 156 -14.77 1.92 10.69
C GLY A 156 -14.59 2.88 9.50
N LYS A 157 -13.35 3.24 9.14
CA LYS A 157 -13.07 4.19 8.05
C LYS A 157 -13.11 3.49 6.71
N MET A 158 -13.96 3.98 5.81
CA MET A 158 -14.02 3.54 4.42
C MET A 158 -13.59 4.68 3.49
N ILE A 159 -12.71 4.36 2.52
CA ILE A 159 -12.17 5.30 1.55
C ILE A 159 -12.47 4.79 0.16
N GLN A 160 -13.19 5.61 -0.62
CA GLN A 160 -13.53 5.29 -2.00
C GLN A 160 -12.32 5.52 -2.92
N PRO A 161 -12.15 4.69 -3.95
CA PRO A 161 -11.20 4.94 -5.02
C PRO A 161 -11.43 6.31 -5.67
N GLU A 162 -10.34 6.98 -6.00
CA GLU A 162 -10.33 8.22 -6.79
C GLU A 162 -8.98 8.27 -7.52
N THR A 163 -9.01 8.55 -8.80
CA THR A 163 -7.81 8.55 -9.64
C THR A 163 -6.72 9.46 -9.06
N GLY A 164 -5.53 8.88 -8.86
CA GLY A 164 -4.36 9.56 -8.31
C GLY A 164 -4.41 9.84 -6.80
N LYS A 165 -5.40 9.29 -6.05
CA LYS A 165 -5.49 9.48 -4.60
C LYS A 165 -4.49 8.59 -3.88
N LEU A 166 -3.61 9.21 -3.10
CA LEU A 166 -2.67 8.55 -2.17
C LEU A 166 -3.33 8.36 -0.80
N LEU A 167 -3.15 7.18 -0.24
CA LEU A 167 -3.32 6.86 1.18
C LEU A 167 -1.94 6.52 1.76
N ALA A 168 -1.62 7.05 2.93
CA ALA A 168 -0.41 6.69 3.65
C ALA A 168 -0.76 6.40 5.11
N TRP A 169 -0.31 5.26 5.64
CA TRP A 169 -0.58 4.91 7.04
C TRP A 169 0.63 4.29 7.72
N ASN A 170 0.71 4.56 9.01
CA ASN A 170 1.76 4.04 9.88
C ASN A 170 1.34 2.68 10.44
N ASN A 171 2.12 1.64 10.15
CA ASN A 171 1.92 0.28 10.63
C ASN A 171 2.42 0.08 12.07
N ARG A 172 2.99 1.12 12.68
CA ARG A 172 3.59 1.07 14.02
C ARG A 172 2.84 1.98 15.01
N LEU A 173 2.86 1.58 16.24
CA LEU A 173 2.51 2.40 17.39
C LEU A 173 3.70 3.30 17.78
N SER A 174 3.46 4.29 18.63
CA SER A 174 4.51 5.21 19.11
C SER A 174 5.61 4.53 19.94
N ASP A 175 5.32 3.38 20.54
CA ASP A 175 6.29 2.54 21.24
C ASP A 175 7.10 1.62 20.32
N GLY A 176 6.83 1.66 19.01
CA GLY A 176 7.46 0.82 18.00
C GLY A 176 6.78 -0.53 17.77
N GLY A 177 5.74 -0.87 18.53
CA GLY A 177 4.94 -2.07 18.34
C GLY A 177 4.11 -2.03 17.04
N THR A 178 3.58 -3.18 16.63
CA THR A 178 2.68 -3.27 15.48
C THR A 178 1.31 -2.66 15.78
N ASN A 179 0.70 -1.99 14.80
CA ASN A 179 -0.58 -1.29 15.00
C ASN A 179 -1.74 -2.08 14.37
N ALA A 180 -2.46 -2.85 15.18
CA ALA A 180 -3.62 -3.61 14.72
C ALA A 180 -4.76 -2.72 14.15
N ALA A 181 -4.81 -1.42 14.47
CA ALA A 181 -5.80 -0.50 13.90
C ALA A 181 -5.60 -0.28 12.39
N THR A 182 -4.45 -0.68 11.83
CA THR A 182 -4.19 -0.68 10.38
C THR A 182 -4.84 -1.84 9.64
N MET A 183 -5.52 -2.77 10.32
CA MET A 183 -6.30 -3.84 9.69
C MET A 183 -7.24 -3.26 8.64
N HIS A 184 -7.02 -3.60 7.38
CA HIS A 184 -7.80 -3.06 6.27
C HIS A 184 -8.20 -4.12 5.26
N HIS A 185 -9.30 -3.85 4.56
CA HIS A 185 -9.93 -4.71 3.58
C HIS A 185 -9.99 -3.98 2.23
N GLY A 186 -9.37 -4.52 1.20
CA GLY A 186 -9.60 -4.13 -0.18
C GLY A 186 -10.92 -4.74 -0.65
N MET A 187 -12.00 -3.97 -0.49
CA MET A 187 -13.36 -4.46 -0.71
C MET A 187 -13.60 -4.91 -2.14
N LYS A 188 -14.53 -5.85 -2.29
CA LYS A 188 -14.90 -6.45 -3.58
C LYS A 188 -15.25 -5.41 -4.64
N VAL A 189 -14.67 -5.55 -5.82
CA VAL A 189 -15.07 -4.80 -7.01
C VAL A 189 -16.40 -5.35 -7.51
N ARG A 190 -17.38 -4.49 -7.73
CA ARG A 190 -18.73 -4.87 -8.18
C ARG A 190 -18.98 -4.56 -9.65
N SER A 191 -18.26 -3.57 -10.19
CA SER A 191 -18.33 -3.19 -11.61
C SER A 191 -17.01 -2.54 -12.03
N GLY A 192 -16.60 -2.79 -13.26
CA GLY A 192 -15.35 -2.30 -13.81
C GLY A 192 -14.12 -3.04 -13.27
N THR A 193 -12.97 -2.39 -13.31
CA THR A 193 -11.69 -2.92 -12.82
C THR A 193 -11.04 -1.88 -11.94
N LYS A 194 -10.45 -2.31 -10.81
CA LYS A 194 -9.69 -1.46 -9.90
C LYS A 194 -8.21 -1.69 -10.10
N TYR A 195 -7.44 -0.61 -10.16
CA TYR A 195 -5.97 -0.65 -10.13
C TYR A 195 -5.43 0.19 -8.99
N ILE A 196 -4.42 -0.33 -8.33
CA ILE A 196 -3.64 0.40 -7.32
C ILE A 196 -2.16 0.11 -7.48
N ILE A 197 -1.34 1.00 -6.94
CA ILE A 197 0.06 0.71 -6.62
C ILE A 197 0.26 0.83 -5.12
N THR A 198 1.19 0.03 -4.58
CA THR A 198 1.55 0.04 -3.16
C THR A 198 3.07 0.01 -3.02
N ARG A 199 3.59 0.87 -2.15
CA ARG A 199 4.96 0.85 -1.69
C ARG A 199 4.99 0.70 -0.18
N TRP A 200 5.73 -0.30 0.29
CA TRP A 200 5.99 -0.50 1.71
C TRP A 200 7.39 -0.04 2.06
N TYR A 201 7.53 0.58 3.23
CA TYR A 201 8.83 0.94 3.79
C TYR A 201 9.13 0.06 4.99
N ARG A 202 10.39 -0.34 5.12
CA ARG A 202 10.90 -1.26 6.13
C ARG A 202 11.61 -0.53 7.26
N GLU A 203 11.88 -1.23 8.36
CA GLU A 203 12.67 -0.72 9.49
C GLU A 203 14.13 -0.51 9.14
N GLN A 204 14.65 -1.29 8.21
CA GLN A 204 16.04 -1.26 7.74
C GLN A 204 16.06 -1.15 6.22
N VAL A 205 17.24 -0.92 5.66
CA VAL A 205 17.43 -0.89 4.20
C VAL A 205 16.89 -2.18 3.60
N TRP A 206 16.10 -2.05 2.54
CA TRP A 206 15.53 -3.19 1.85
C TRP A 206 16.61 -4.05 1.19
N VAL A 207 16.58 -5.32 1.49
CA VAL A 207 17.45 -6.33 0.87
C VAL A 207 16.53 -7.42 0.33
N GLY A 208 16.29 -7.40 -0.99
CA GLY A 208 15.49 -8.37 -1.74
C GLY A 208 16.15 -9.74 -1.88
#